data_afd9e970c4d03f7b78df64931e250dd0
#
_entry.id   afd9e970c4d03f7b78df64931e250dd0
#
_cell.length_a   1.000
_cell.length_b   1.000
_cell.length_c   1.000
_cell.angle_alpha   90.00
_cell.angle_beta   90.00
_cell.angle_gamma   90.00
#
_symmetry.space_group_name_H-M   'P 1'
#
loop_
_entity.id
_entity.type
_entity.pdbx_description
1 polymer ?
#
loop_
_entity_poly.entity_id
_entity_poly.type
_entity_poly.pdbx_seq_one_letter_code
_entity_poly.pdbx_strand_id
1 'polypeptide(L)'
;MSSPKTPQEITVLQLYPRDMNIYGDHGNLQVIIRRLEWYGYTPKVIHYNVGDTLPKNVDIVIGGGGQDSGQEKIHADLLKIGPKLHGWADEGIPMLMVCGLYQLFGHFFKTLNNTVLEGIGILDVETFGTNERLIGNIVTQSDKFGEIIGYENHSGQTFLGEKATPFATVIKGAGNNSKDGHEGAIYKNVIGTYLHGSILPKNPAVADFLIKTAAKRKYGSFSHDLIDDMFADMARHIAIERPR
;
A
#
# COMPACT_ATOMS: atom_id res chain seq x y z
N MET A 1 30.28 -7.46 -28.77
CA MET A 1 28.90 -7.94 -28.47
C MET A 1 28.82 -8.20 -26.98
N SER A 2 28.08 -7.40 -26.23
CA SER A 2 27.87 -7.63 -24.80
C SER A 2 27.03 -8.90 -24.62
N SER A 3 27.49 -9.83 -23.74
CA SER A 3 26.72 -11.01 -23.38
C SER A 3 25.30 -10.59 -22.95
N PRO A 4 24.27 -11.35 -23.32
CA PRO A 4 22.91 -11.05 -22.86
C PRO A 4 22.91 -11.03 -21.34
N LYS A 5 22.55 -9.88 -20.74
CA LYS A 5 22.39 -9.75 -19.30
C LYS A 5 21.29 -10.73 -18.86
N THR A 6 21.57 -11.58 -17.90
CA THR A 6 20.52 -12.42 -17.28
C THR A 6 19.37 -11.52 -16.83
N PRO A 7 18.12 -11.85 -17.17
CA PRO A 7 16.97 -11.03 -16.76
C PRO A 7 16.95 -10.87 -15.23
N GLN A 8 16.90 -9.63 -14.77
CA GLN A 8 16.82 -9.33 -13.33
C GLN A 8 15.36 -9.49 -12.86
N GLU A 9 15.10 -10.51 -12.06
CA GLU A 9 13.76 -10.83 -11.54
C GLU A 9 13.46 -10.04 -10.26
N ILE A 10 12.25 -9.46 -10.16
CA ILE A 10 11.71 -8.87 -8.93
C ILE A 10 10.45 -9.65 -8.53
N THR A 11 10.47 -10.21 -7.33
CA THR A 11 9.36 -11.00 -6.77
C THR A 11 8.39 -10.09 -6.03
N VAL A 12 7.15 -10.03 -6.50
CA VAL A 12 6.06 -9.26 -5.91
C VAL A 12 5.08 -10.20 -5.23
N LEU A 13 4.89 -10.04 -3.92
CA LEU A 13 3.90 -10.78 -3.14
C LEU A 13 2.63 -9.94 -3.04
N GLN A 14 1.50 -10.48 -3.47
CA GLN A 14 0.19 -9.91 -3.20
C GLN A 14 -0.48 -10.70 -2.06
N LEU A 15 -0.77 -10.00 -0.96
CA LEU A 15 -1.43 -10.58 0.21
C LEU A 15 -2.96 -10.62 0.01
N TYR A 16 -3.53 -11.78 0.21
CA TYR A 16 -4.97 -12.06 0.27
C TYR A 16 -5.81 -11.50 -0.89
N PRO A 17 -5.41 -11.69 -2.17
CA PRO A 17 -6.15 -11.12 -3.30
C PRO A 17 -7.59 -11.63 -3.45
N ARG A 18 -7.95 -12.75 -2.82
CA ARG A 18 -9.32 -13.26 -2.83
C ARG A 18 -10.26 -12.52 -1.90
N ASP A 19 -9.75 -12.07 -0.74
CA ASP A 19 -10.56 -11.50 0.34
C ASP A 19 -10.30 -9.99 0.52
N MET A 20 -9.12 -9.50 0.09
CA MET A 20 -8.64 -8.13 0.27
C MET A 20 -8.34 -7.45 -1.06
N ASN A 21 -9.36 -7.26 -1.88
CA ASN A 21 -9.24 -6.65 -3.22
C ASN A 21 -10.50 -5.83 -3.56
N ILE A 22 -10.96 -5.02 -2.62
CA ILE A 22 -12.10 -4.13 -2.85
C ILE A 22 -11.67 -2.88 -3.63
N TYR A 23 -12.59 -2.26 -4.35
CA TYR A 23 -12.38 -1.01 -5.11
C TYR A 23 -11.25 -1.05 -6.15
N GLY A 24 -10.89 -2.24 -6.63
CA GLY A 24 -9.92 -2.42 -7.70
C GLY A 24 -8.46 -2.32 -7.27
N ASP A 25 -8.13 -2.57 -6.00
CA ASP A 25 -6.76 -2.50 -5.48
C ASP A 25 -5.78 -3.44 -6.20
N HIS A 26 -6.26 -4.48 -6.88
CA HIS A 26 -5.46 -5.30 -7.80
C HIS A 26 -4.76 -4.46 -8.90
N GLY A 27 -5.31 -3.31 -9.25
CA GLY A 27 -4.69 -2.37 -10.17
C GLY A 27 -3.31 -1.87 -9.70
N ASN A 28 -3.04 -1.84 -8.39
CA ASN A 28 -1.72 -1.53 -7.87
C ASN A 28 -0.69 -2.59 -8.30
N LEU A 29 -1.06 -3.88 -8.26
CA LEU A 29 -0.19 -4.95 -8.76
C LEU A 29 0.09 -4.80 -10.26
N GLN A 30 -0.93 -4.48 -11.05
CA GLN A 30 -0.78 -4.31 -12.51
C GLN A 30 0.18 -3.16 -12.85
N VAL A 31 0.14 -2.06 -12.08
CA VAL A 31 1.08 -0.95 -12.24
C VAL A 31 2.51 -1.39 -11.92
N ILE A 32 2.71 -2.10 -10.80
CA ILE A 32 4.04 -2.61 -10.43
C ILE A 32 4.59 -3.54 -11.51
N ILE A 33 3.78 -4.50 -11.99
CA ILE A 33 4.18 -5.43 -13.07
C ILE A 33 4.62 -4.63 -14.31
N ARG A 34 3.75 -3.73 -14.79
CA ARG A 34 4.02 -2.99 -16.03
C ARG A 34 5.24 -2.07 -15.90
N ARG A 35 5.40 -1.38 -14.77
CA ARG A 35 6.56 -0.51 -14.55
C ARG A 35 7.86 -1.32 -14.39
N LEU A 36 7.82 -2.50 -13.75
CA LEU A 36 8.97 -3.41 -13.71
C LEU A 36 9.40 -3.81 -15.13
N GLU A 37 8.46 -4.20 -16.00
CA GLU A 37 8.72 -4.53 -17.38
C GLU A 37 9.35 -3.35 -18.16
N TRP A 38 8.81 -2.14 -17.99
CA TRP A 38 9.36 -0.93 -18.61
C TRP A 38 10.77 -0.61 -18.11
N TYR A 39 11.07 -0.92 -16.85
CA TYR A 39 12.42 -0.82 -16.31
C TYR A 39 13.32 -2.01 -16.68
N GLY A 40 12.85 -2.97 -17.50
CA GLY A 40 13.63 -4.11 -17.95
C GLY A 40 13.81 -5.22 -16.92
N TYR A 41 13.02 -5.21 -15.84
CA TYR A 41 12.94 -6.31 -14.89
C TYR A 41 11.91 -7.35 -15.32
N THR A 42 12.11 -8.59 -14.90
CA THR A 42 11.10 -9.66 -15.04
C THR A 42 10.29 -9.73 -13.75
N PRO A 43 8.99 -9.38 -13.75
CA PRO A 43 8.16 -9.50 -12.57
C PRO A 43 7.79 -10.97 -12.33
N LYS A 44 7.98 -11.42 -11.08
CA LYS A 44 7.48 -12.71 -10.60
C LYS A 44 6.41 -12.47 -9.55
N VAL A 45 5.16 -12.78 -9.86
CA VAL A 45 4.03 -12.55 -8.96
C VAL A 45 3.73 -13.81 -8.16
N ILE A 46 3.55 -13.63 -6.85
CA ILE A 46 3.06 -14.65 -5.93
C ILE A 46 1.79 -14.12 -5.28
N HIS A 47 0.70 -14.86 -5.39
CA HIS A 47 -0.53 -14.61 -4.64
C HIS A 47 -0.50 -15.44 -3.36
N TYR A 48 -0.73 -14.81 -2.22
CA TYR A 48 -0.83 -15.47 -0.93
C TYR A 48 -2.23 -15.31 -0.37
N ASN A 49 -2.90 -16.40 -0.05
CA ASN A 49 -4.20 -16.43 0.59
C ASN A 49 -4.15 -17.29 1.85
N VAL A 50 -5.19 -17.26 2.65
CA VAL A 50 -5.31 -18.07 3.87
C VAL A 50 -5.01 -19.54 3.58
N GLY A 51 -4.05 -20.10 4.32
CA GLY A 51 -3.62 -21.49 4.21
C GLY A 51 -2.53 -21.76 3.18
N ASP A 52 -2.15 -20.79 2.36
CA ASP A 52 -1.04 -20.95 1.42
C ASP A 52 0.31 -20.98 2.17
N THR A 53 1.35 -21.47 1.51
CA THR A 53 2.71 -21.43 2.04
C THR A 53 3.35 -20.08 1.74
N LEU A 54 3.72 -19.35 2.78
CA LEU A 54 4.40 -18.05 2.62
C LEU A 54 5.80 -18.26 1.98
N PRO A 55 6.16 -17.50 0.92
CA PRO A 55 7.46 -17.61 0.28
C PRO A 55 8.60 -17.23 1.25
N LYS A 56 9.77 -17.81 1.04
CA LYS A 56 10.96 -17.50 1.88
C LYS A 56 11.42 -16.07 1.66
N ASN A 57 11.46 -15.62 0.41
CA ASN A 57 11.98 -14.31 0.00
C ASN A 57 11.02 -13.62 -0.96
N VAL A 58 10.90 -12.31 -0.79
CA VAL A 58 10.13 -11.42 -1.65
C VAL A 58 10.87 -10.10 -1.79
N ASP A 59 10.56 -9.33 -2.81
CA ASP A 59 11.21 -8.04 -3.05
C ASP A 59 10.24 -6.86 -2.84
N ILE A 60 8.94 -7.08 -3.08
CA ILE A 60 7.86 -6.11 -2.85
C ILE A 60 6.67 -6.85 -2.25
N VAL A 61 5.97 -6.23 -1.30
CA VAL A 61 4.70 -6.74 -0.76
C VAL A 61 3.59 -5.73 -0.98
N ILE A 62 2.46 -6.16 -1.51
CA ILE A 62 1.28 -5.32 -1.69
C ILE A 62 0.04 -6.01 -1.14
N GLY A 63 -0.88 -5.22 -0.60
CA GLY A 63 -2.14 -5.71 -0.08
C GLY A 63 -3.23 -4.65 -0.18
N GLY A 64 -4.45 -5.10 -0.43
CA GLY A 64 -5.60 -4.24 -0.69
C GLY A 64 -6.56 -4.11 0.48
N GLY A 65 -7.67 -3.43 0.23
CA GLY A 65 -8.77 -3.28 1.15
C GLY A 65 -9.73 -4.46 1.13
N GLY A 66 -10.48 -4.61 2.20
CA GLY A 66 -11.56 -5.57 2.35
C GLY A 66 -12.66 -5.00 3.23
N GLN A 67 -13.82 -5.64 3.20
CA GLN A 67 -14.87 -5.43 4.19
C GLN A 67 -14.50 -6.12 5.52
N ASP A 68 -15.19 -5.78 6.61
CA ASP A 68 -14.97 -6.37 7.93
C ASP A 68 -14.96 -7.91 7.88
N SER A 69 -15.89 -8.52 7.12
CA SER A 69 -15.95 -9.98 6.93
C SER A 69 -14.71 -10.57 6.22
N GLY A 70 -14.09 -9.81 5.32
CA GLY A 70 -12.83 -10.19 4.69
C GLY A 70 -11.67 -10.10 5.67
N GLN A 71 -11.63 -9.04 6.48
CA GLN A 71 -10.62 -8.85 7.52
C GLN A 71 -10.73 -9.95 8.60
N GLU A 72 -11.92 -10.27 9.08
CA GLU A 72 -12.15 -11.39 10.01
C GLU A 72 -11.65 -12.72 9.46
N LYS A 73 -11.90 -12.98 8.17
CA LYS A 73 -11.51 -14.22 7.51
C LYS A 73 -9.99 -14.41 7.42
N ILE A 74 -9.24 -13.34 7.18
CA ILE A 74 -7.77 -13.41 7.05
C ILE A 74 -7.06 -13.23 8.39
N HIS A 75 -7.74 -12.76 9.44
CA HIS A 75 -7.17 -12.26 10.68
C HIS A 75 -6.20 -13.27 11.34
N ALA A 76 -6.68 -14.50 11.60
CA ALA A 76 -5.87 -15.52 12.27
C ALA A 76 -4.63 -15.92 11.44
N ASP A 77 -4.75 -15.96 10.12
CA ASP A 77 -3.64 -16.25 9.24
C ASP A 77 -2.64 -15.10 9.17
N LEU A 78 -3.13 -13.84 9.16
CA LEU A 78 -2.28 -12.66 9.18
C LEU A 78 -1.45 -12.59 10.47
N LEU A 79 -2.04 -12.88 11.63
CA LEU A 79 -1.31 -12.95 12.90
C LEU A 79 -0.23 -14.04 12.86
N LYS A 80 -0.51 -15.20 12.27
CA LYS A 80 0.44 -16.30 12.11
C LYS A 80 1.65 -15.91 11.25
N ILE A 81 1.45 -15.17 10.16
CA ILE A 81 2.55 -14.73 9.28
C ILE A 81 3.16 -13.40 9.72
N GLY A 82 2.56 -12.70 10.66
CA GLY A 82 2.97 -11.40 11.19
C GLY A 82 4.46 -11.32 11.53
N PRO A 83 5.06 -12.26 12.28
CA PRO A 83 6.49 -12.24 12.59
C PRO A 83 7.39 -12.21 11.34
N LYS A 84 6.97 -12.88 10.26
CA LYS A 84 7.74 -12.85 9.00
C LYS A 84 7.59 -11.51 8.28
N LEU A 85 6.38 -10.93 8.29
CA LEU A 85 6.13 -9.59 7.73
C LEU A 85 6.92 -8.51 8.48
N HIS A 86 7.01 -8.60 9.83
CA HIS A 86 7.87 -7.75 10.64
C HIS A 86 9.34 -7.86 10.21
N GLY A 87 9.86 -9.09 10.10
CA GLY A 87 11.23 -9.31 9.65
C GLY A 87 11.50 -8.64 8.29
N TRP A 88 10.60 -8.80 7.34
CA TRP A 88 10.72 -8.14 6.03
C TRP A 88 10.63 -6.61 6.10
N ALA A 89 9.74 -6.06 6.93
CA ALA A 89 9.66 -4.62 7.16
C ALA A 89 10.96 -4.09 7.76
N ASP A 90 11.52 -4.80 8.74
CA ASP A 90 12.78 -4.43 9.39
C ASP A 90 13.98 -4.53 8.46
N GLU A 91 14.01 -5.52 7.59
CA GLU A 91 14.96 -5.64 6.50
C GLU A 91 14.80 -4.55 5.43
N GLY A 92 13.72 -3.75 5.48
CA GLY A 92 13.42 -2.64 4.58
C GLY A 92 12.81 -3.07 3.25
N ILE A 93 12.16 -4.23 3.17
CA ILE A 93 11.37 -4.62 2.00
C ILE A 93 10.22 -3.61 1.84
N PRO A 94 10.04 -3.00 0.65
CA PRO A 94 8.98 -2.04 0.42
C PRO A 94 7.62 -2.73 0.41
N MET A 95 6.65 -2.12 1.12
CA MET A 95 5.29 -2.64 1.24
C MET A 95 4.27 -1.53 1.02
N LEU A 96 3.15 -1.87 0.38
CA LEU A 96 1.99 -1.00 0.22
C LEU A 96 0.75 -1.71 0.72
N MET A 97 0.16 -1.20 1.80
CA MET A 97 -1.04 -1.73 2.43
C MET A 97 -2.18 -0.73 2.31
N VAL A 98 -3.28 -1.13 1.69
CA VAL A 98 -4.42 -0.25 1.44
C VAL A 98 -5.60 -0.63 2.31
N CYS A 99 -6.24 0.37 2.92
CA CYS A 99 -7.51 0.30 3.66
C CYS A 99 -7.53 -0.82 4.72
N GLY A 100 -8.21 -1.94 4.48
CA GLY A 100 -8.35 -3.02 5.46
C GLY A 100 -7.01 -3.63 5.88
N LEU A 101 -6.05 -3.82 4.96
CA LEU A 101 -4.71 -4.26 5.36
C LEU A 101 -3.89 -3.15 6.02
N TYR A 102 -4.10 -1.87 5.68
CA TYR A 102 -3.51 -0.77 6.44
C TYR A 102 -3.95 -0.83 7.92
N GLN A 103 -5.24 -1.03 8.18
CA GLN A 103 -5.79 -1.15 9.54
C GLN A 103 -5.16 -2.32 10.32
N LEU A 104 -5.06 -3.50 9.68
CA LEU A 104 -4.53 -4.70 10.32
C LEU A 104 -2.99 -4.73 10.40
N PHE A 105 -2.29 -3.85 9.70
CA PHE A 105 -0.86 -3.59 9.91
C PHE A 105 -0.60 -2.65 11.09
N GLY A 106 -1.65 -2.01 11.65
CA GLY A 106 -1.64 -1.30 12.91
C GLY A 106 -1.69 -2.23 14.12
N HIS A 107 -1.98 -1.65 15.30
CA HIS A 107 -2.10 -2.39 16.54
C HIS A 107 -3.41 -3.18 16.63
N PHE A 108 -4.52 -2.55 16.21
CA PHE A 108 -5.82 -3.20 16.15
C PHE A 108 -6.81 -2.42 15.26
N PHE A 109 -7.84 -3.12 14.82
CA PHE A 109 -9.06 -2.54 14.29
C PHE A 109 -10.25 -2.92 15.18
N LYS A 110 -10.84 -1.93 15.86
CA LYS A 110 -12.07 -2.09 16.62
C LYS A 110 -13.26 -1.77 15.72
N THR A 111 -14.05 -2.78 15.37
CA THR A 111 -15.21 -2.63 14.51
C THR A 111 -16.33 -1.84 15.19
N LEU A 112 -17.32 -1.37 14.43
CA LEU A 112 -18.51 -0.67 14.95
C LEU A 112 -19.25 -1.49 16.00
N ASN A 113 -19.27 -2.83 15.88
CA ASN A 113 -19.90 -3.75 16.81
C ASN A 113 -19.03 -4.08 18.04
N ASN A 114 -17.96 -3.31 18.27
CA ASN A 114 -16.98 -3.51 19.35
C ASN A 114 -16.16 -4.81 19.25
N THR A 115 -16.20 -5.54 18.15
CA THR A 115 -15.23 -6.62 17.90
C THR A 115 -13.85 -6.03 17.70
N VAL A 116 -12.86 -6.54 18.40
CA VAL A 116 -11.46 -6.11 18.26
C VAL A 116 -10.72 -7.15 17.42
N LEU A 117 -10.24 -6.73 16.25
CA LEU A 117 -9.31 -7.50 15.44
C LEU A 117 -7.90 -7.01 15.76
N GLU A 118 -7.11 -7.82 16.42
CA GLU A 118 -5.70 -7.53 16.71
C GLU A 118 -4.93 -7.39 15.40
N GLY A 119 -4.14 -6.33 15.28
CA GLY A 119 -3.26 -6.13 14.15
C GLY A 119 -1.87 -6.71 14.39
N ILE A 120 -1.03 -6.65 13.36
CA ILE A 120 0.35 -7.13 13.49
C ILE A 120 1.32 -6.05 14.01
N GLY A 121 0.89 -4.78 14.18
CA GLY A 121 1.67 -3.73 14.84
C GLY A 121 2.94 -3.27 14.10
N ILE A 122 3.02 -3.41 12.77
CA ILE A 122 4.13 -2.86 11.97
C ILE A 122 4.04 -1.33 11.89
N LEU A 123 2.82 -0.81 11.74
CA LEU A 123 2.53 0.62 11.75
C LEU A 123 2.02 1.00 13.15
N ASP A 124 2.52 2.09 13.71
CA ASP A 124 2.08 2.60 15.02
C ASP A 124 0.76 3.36 14.86
N VAL A 125 -0.31 2.62 14.62
CA VAL A 125 -1.66 3.16 14.39
C VAL A 125 -2.73 2.30 15.05
N GLU A 126 -3.85 2.96 15.42
CA GLU A 126 -5.04 2.31 15.96
C GLU A 126 -6.26 2.72 15.15
N THR A 127 -7.16 1.79 14.86
CA THR A 127 -8.34 2.06 14.04
C THR A 127 -9.63 1.74 14.77
N PHE A 128 -10.59 2.67 14.66
CA PHE A 128 -11.92 2.56 15.25
C PHE A 128 -12.99 2.68 14.16
N GLY A 129 -13.84 1.67 14.03
CA GLY A 129 -15.01 1.70 13.16
C GLY A 129 -16.05 2.68 13.68
N THR A 130 -16.61 3.49 12.81
CA THR A 130 -17.63 4.49 13.13
C THR A 130 -18.80 4.42 12.16
N ASN A 131 -19.92 5.10 12.48
CA ASN A 131 -21.05 5.27 11.57
C ASN A 131 -20.76 6.32 10.48
N GLU A 132 -19.75 7.16 10.66
CA GLU A 132 -19.32 8.14 9.68
C GLU A 132 -18.51 7.45 8.59
N ARG A 133 -18.94 7.60 7.34
CA ARG A 133 -18.21 7.09 6.19
C ARG A 133 -17.52 8.22 5.46
N LEU A 134 -16.20 8.15 5.44
CA LEU A 134 -15.34 9.08 4.72
C LEU A 134 -15.24 8.62 3.26
N ILE A 135 -15.83 9.41 2.35
CA ILE A 135 -15.96 9.01 0.94
C ILE A 135 -15.74 10.20 0.02
N GLY A 136 -14.94 10.03 -1.01
CA GLY A 136 -14.74 11.06 -2.03
C GLY A 136 -13.31 11.14 -2.56
N ASN A 137 -13.10 12.09 -3.47
CA ASN A 137 -11.76 12.40 -3.97
C ASN A 137 -10.95 13.09 -2.86
N ILE A 138 -9.68 12.72 -2.77
CA ILE A 138 -8.75 13.26 -1.80
C ILE A 138 -7.47 13.72 -2.48
N VAL A 139 -6.96 14.87 -2.07
CA VAL A 139 -5.66 15.41 -2.47
C VAL A 139 -4.84 15.61 -1.21
N THR A 140 -3.62 15.11 -1.24
CA THR A 140 -2.69 15.17 -0.10
C THR A 140 -1.31 15.62 -0.56
N GLN A 141 -0.48 16.09 0.38
CA GLN A 141 0.90 16.49 0.15
C GLN A 141 1.82 15.63 1.01
N SER A 142 2.77 14.96 0.37
CA SER A 142 3.83 14.20 1.03
C SER A 142 5.18 14.87 0.82
N ASP A 143 5.99 14.97 1.87
CA ASP A 143 7.35 15.51 1.75
C ASP A 143 8.23 14.65 0.85
N LYS A 144 7.95 13.36 0.80
CA LYS A 144 8.73 12.37 0.04
C LYS A 144 8.28 12.22 -1.42
N PHE A 145 6.98 12.34 -1.68
CA PHE A 145 6.37 11.96 -2.96
C PHE A 145 5.70 13.13 -3.68
N GLY A 146 5.70 14.32 -3.09
CA GLY A 146 4.96 15.46 -3.60
C GLY A 146 3.45 15.31 -3.40
N GLU A 147 2.67 15.86 -4.32
CA GLU A 147 1.22 15.75 -4.31
C GLU A 147 0.79 14.31 -4.62
N ILE A 148 -0.10 13.76 -3.78
CA ILE A 148 -0.69 12.42 -3.95
C ILE A 148 -2.20 12.55 -4.00
N ILE A 149 -2.81 11.87 -4.94
CA ILE A 149 -4.25 11.88 -5.14
C ILE A 149 -4.84 10.47 -5.10
N GLY A 150 -6.07 10.38 -4.66
CA GLY A 150 -6.77 9.10 -4.57
C GLY A 150 -8.27 9.28 -4.34
N TYR A 151 -8.88 8.20 -3.92
CA TYR A 151 -10.27 8.14 -3.53
C TYR A 151 -10.39 7.45 -2.18
N GLU A 152 -10.86 8.14 -1.17
CA GLU A 152 -11.12 7.56 0.14
C GLU A 152 -12.53 6.94 0.18
N ASN A 153 -12.67 5.77 0.80
CA ASN A 153 -13.97 5.12 1.01
C ASN A 153 -13.87 4.14 2.20
N HIS A 154 -13.96 4.67 3.40
CA HIS A 154 -13.83 3.88 4.62
C HIS A 154 -14.68 4.46 5.75
N SER A 155 -15.05 3.63 6.73
CA SER A 155 -15.70 4.01 7.98
C SER A 155 -14.79 3.83 9.20
N GLY A 156 -13.67 3.12 9.03
CA GLY A 156 -12.62 3.07 10.04
C GLY A 156 -11.91 4.42 10.11
N GLN A 157 -11.77 4.96 11.32
CA GLN A 157 -10.97 6.16 11.58
C GLN A 157 -9.68 5.74 12.27
N THR A 158 -8.55 6.07 11.64
CA THR A 158 -7.22 5.66 12.10
C THR A 158 -6.51 6.82 12.76
N PHE A 159 -5.92 6.56 13.90
CA PHE A 159 -5.15 7.52 14.69
C PHE A 159 -3.69 7.08 14.73
N LEU A 160 -2.81 8.03 14.51
CA LEU A 160 -1.36 7.83 14.54
C LEU A 160 -0.87 7.80 15.99
N GLY A 161 -0.04 6.84 16.34
CA GLY A 161 0.71 6.81 17.58
C GLY A 161 1.92 7.76 17.56
N GLU A 162 2.57 7.92 18.70
CA GLU A 162 3.71 8.87 18.86
C GLU A 162 4.90 8.57 17.93
N LYS A 163 5.07 7.32 17.52
CA LYS A 163 6.17 6.87 16.64
C LYS A 163 5.79 6.82 15.17
N ALA A 164 4.51 7.08 14.84
CA ALA A 164 4.05 7.05 13.47
C ALA A 164 4.45 8.31 12.71
N THR A 165 4.89 8.11 11.47
CA THR A 165 5.07 9.21 10.52
C THR A 165 3.90 9.15 9.54
N PRO A 166 3.13 10.26 9.34
CA PRO A 166 2.09 10.29 8.34
C PRO A 166 2.67 10.07 6.93
N PHE A 167 1.93 9.39 6.08
CA PHE A 167 2.29 9.24 4.67
C PHE A 167 2.16 10.55 3.91
N ALA A 168 1.11 11.32 4.24
CA ALA A 168 0.88 12.64 3.66
C ALA A 168 -0.01 13.51 4.58
N THR A 169 0.00 14.82 4.32
CA THR A 169 -0.92 15.80 4.90
C THR A 169 -2.08 16.03 3.94
N VAL A 170 -3.31 16.09 4.45
CA VAL A 170 -4.53 16.29 3.67
C VAL A 170 -4.63 17.76 3.23
N ILE A 171 -4.79 17.98 1.92
CA ILE A 171 -5.12 19.31 1.35
C ILE A 171 -6.64 19.40 1.11
N LYS A 172 -7.23 18.35 0.55
CA LYS A 172 -8.67 18.25 0.27
C LYS A 172 -9.10 16.81 0.53
N GLY A 173 -10.05 16.60 1.40
CA GLY A 173 -10.49 15.26 1.78
C GLY A 173 -10.60 15.11 3.29
N ALA A 174 -10.68 13.88 3.78
CA ALA A 174 -10.75 13.56 5.20
C ALA A 174 -9.49 12.87 5.72
N GLY A 175 -8.87 12.00 4.92
CA GLY A 175 -7.69 11.25 5.33
C GLY A 175 -7.99 10.17 6.38
N ASN A 176 -7.07 9.97 7.32
CA ASN A 176 -7.17 8.91 8.32
C ASN A 176 -8.43 8.98 9.18
N ASN A 177 -8.90 10.20 9.57
CA ASN A 177 -9.97 10.36 10.57
C ASN A 177 -10.72 11.69 10.50
N SER A 178 -10.58 12.47 9.44
CA SER A 178 -11.18 13.80 9.25
C SER A 178 -10.87 14.87 10.32
N LYS A 179 -9.96 14.62 11.27
CA LYS A 179 -9.70 15.51 12.41
C LYS A 179 -8.28 16.03 12.48
N ASP A 180 -7.29 15.17 12.23
CA ASP A 180 -5.87 15.50 12.40
C ASP A 180 -5.18 15.97 11.12
N GLY A 181 -5.87 15.94 9.98
CA GLY A 181 -5.33 16.37 8.69
C GLY A 181 -4.26 15.45 8.11
N HIS A 182 -4.13 14.23 8.61
CA HIS A 182 -3.16 13.25 8.13
C HIS A 182 -3.81 12.18 7.26
N GLU A 183 -3.03 11.63 6.35
CA GLU A 183 -3.38 10.48 5.52
C GLU A 183 -2.28 9.42 5.61
N GLY A 184 -2.69 8.18 5.84
CA GLY A 184 -1.82 7.02 5.92
C GLY A 184 -0.78 7.07 7.02
N ALA A 185 0.13 6.12 6.99
CA ALA A 185 1.29 6.03 7.88
C ALA A 185 2.48 5.39 7.17
N ILE A 186 3.69 5.72 7.61
CA ILE A 186 4.94 5.12 7.12
C ILE A 186 5.74 4.55 8.29
N TYR A 187 6.26 3.34 8.09
CA TYR A 187 7.33 2.75 8.88
C TYR A 187 8.41 2.24 7.95
N LYS A 188 9.61 2.84 7.99
CA LYS A 188 10.70 2.52 7.05
C LYS A 188 10.23 2.62 5.57
N ASN A 189 10.07 1.47 4.90
CA ASN A 189 9.59 1.37 3.51
C ASN A 189 8.16 0.78 3.43
N VAL A 190 7.48 0.63 4.56
CA VAL A 190 6.09 0.20 4.62
C VAL A 190 5.18 1.42 4.58
N ILE A 191 4.27 1.45 3.63
CA ILE A 191 3.26 2.50 3.45
C ILE A 191 1.90 1.89 3.72
N GLY A 192 1.16 2.44 4.67
CA GLY A 192 -0.26 2.20 4.88
C GLY A 192 -1.06 3.42 4.41
N THR A 193 -2.21 3.23 3.75
CA THR A 193 -2.99 4.33 3.17
C THR A 193 -4.47 3.96 3.00
N TYR A 194 -5.34 4.97 3.02
CA TYR A 194 -6.75 4.81 2.64
C TYR A 194 -7.03 5.16 1.17
N LEU A 195 -6.00 5.53 0.40
CA LEU A 195 -6.18 5.95 -0.98
C LEU A 195 -6.47 4.77 -1.90
N HIS A 196 -7.74 4.65 -2.27
CA HIS A 196 -8.28 3.67 -3.20
C HIS A 196 -8.35 4.14 -4.66
N GLY A 197 -9.02 3.31 -5.47
CA GLY A 197 -9.15 3.49 -6.90
C GLY A 197 -7.83 3.23 -7.60
N SER A 198 -7.07 2.26 -7.08
CA SER A 198 -5.66 1.97 -7.31
C SER A 198 -4.81 3.23 -7.19
N ILE A 199 -4.15 3.40 -6.05
CA ILE A 199 -3.32 4.60 -5.80
C ILE A 199 -2.19 4.76 -6.82
N LEU A 200 -1.53 3.66 -7.22
CA LEU A 200 -0.30 3.71 -8.01
C LEU A 200 -0.44 4.25 -9.43
N PRO A 201 -1.55 4.01 -10.19
CA PRO A 201 -1.69 4.55 -11.53
C PRO A 201 -1.65 6.07 -11.60
N LYS A 202 -2.15 6.73 -10.56
CA LYS A 202 -2.19 8.20 -10.46
C LYS A 202 -1.01 8.80 -9.70
N ASN A 203 -0.17 7.96 -9.10
CA ASN A 203 0.97 8.39 -8.28
C ASN A 203 2.24 7.61 -8.65
N PRO A 204 2.80 7.85 -9.85
CA PRO A 204 3.99 7.14 -10.33
C PRO A 204 5.18 7.18 -9.38
N ALA A 205 5.36 8.31 -8.67
CA ALA A 205 6.44 8.47 -7.69
C ALA A 205 6.39 7.42 -6.57
N VAL A 206 5.19 7.02 -6.12
CA VAL A 206 5.00 5.97 -5.10
C VAL A 206 5.33 4.60 -5.69
N ALA A 207 4.86 4.31 -6.91
CA ALA A 207 5.18 3.05 -7.59
C ALA A 207 6.69 2.90 -7.80
N ASP A 208 7.33 3.96 -8.27
CA ASP A 208 8.78 4.00 -8.49
C ASP A 208 9.58 3.84 -7.19
N PHE A 209 9.11 4.42 -6.10
CA PHE A 209 9.76 4.23 -4.80
C PHE A 209 9.79 2.74 -4.42
N LEU A 210 8.67 2.01 -4.57
CA LEU A 210 8.61 0.59 -4.25
C LEU A 210 9.59 -0.20 -5.13
N ILE A 211 9.58 0.04 -6.44
CA ILE A 211 10.42 -0.65 -7.41
C ILE A 211 11.90 -0.33 -7.20
N LYS A 212 12.25 0.97 -7.09
CA LYS A 212 13.63 1.42 -6.88
C LYS A 212 14.22 0.90 -5.57
N THR A 213 13.41 0.85 -4.51
CA THR A 213 13.81 0.29 -3.21
C THR A 213 14.10 -1.21 -3.34
N ALA A 214 13.19 -1.97 -3.95
CA ALA A 214 13.37 -3.40 -4.16
C ALA A 214 14.62 -3.72 -5.01
N ALA A 215 14.80 -3.01 -6.14
CA ALA A 215 15.92 -3.21 -7.02
C ALA A 215 17.27 -2.86 -6.36
N LYS A 216 17.34 -1.74 -5.64
CA LYS A 216 18.55 -1.34 -4.89
C LYS A 216 18.89 -2.37 -3.80
N ARG A 217 17.90 -2.89 -3.09
CA ARG A 217 18.10 -3.92 -2.07
C ARG A 217 18.64 -5.22 -2.67
N LYS A 218 18.04 -5.67 -3.78
CA LYS A 218 18.36 -6.95 -4.40
C LYS A 218 19.64 -6.93 -5.23
N TYR A 219 19.88 -5.85 -5.97
CA TYR A 219 20.94 -5.74 -6.96
C TYR A 219 22.01 -4.68 -6.63
N GLY A 220 21.87 -3.97 -5.52
CA GLY A 220 22.79 -2.91 -5.07
C GLY A 220 22.61 -1.58 -5.80
N SER A 221 21.91 -1.55 -6.91
CA SER A 221 21.70 -0.34 -7.70
C SER A 221 20.36 -0.35 -8.45
N PHE A 222 19.92 0.83 -8.83
CA PHE A 222 18.85 1.03 -9.81
C PHE A 222 19.36 2.04 -10.82
N SER A 223 19.50 1.63 -12.07
CA SER A 223 19.98 2.49 -13.17
C SER A 223 19.19 2.17 -14.43
N HIS A 224 18.12 2.93 -14.64
CA HIS A 224 17.22 2.78 -15.77
C HIS A 224 16.78 4.18 -16.24
N ASP A 225 16.39 4.29 -17.50
CA ASP A 225 15.83 5.50 -18.05
C ASP A 225 14.51 5.85 -17.36
N LEU A 226 14.19 7.15 -17.34
CA LEU A 226 12.91 7.62 -16.81
C LEU A 226 11.77 7.11 -17.70
N ILE A 227 10.71 6.64 -17.04
CA ILE A 227 9.45 6.32 -17.72
C ILE A 227 8.73 7.63 -18.04
N ASP A 228 8.16 7.73 -19.24
CA ASP A 228 7.28 8.83 -19.61
C ASP A 228 5.90 8.62 -18.91
N ASP A 229 5.63 9.45 -17.91
CA ASP A 229 4.41 9.43 -17.11
C ASP A 229 3.34 10.44 -17.60
N MET A 230 3.48 11.00 -18.83
CA MET A 230 2.59 12.03 -19.36
C MET A 230 1.10 11.68 -19.21
N PHE A 231 0.68 10.46 -19.51
CA PHE A 231 -0.72 10.06 -19.38
C PHE A 231 -1.16 9.94 -17.93
N ALA A 232 -0.28 9.50 -17.02
CA ALA A 232 -0.56 9.47 -15.59
C ALA A 232 -0.74 10.90 -15.04
N ASP A 233 0.10 11.83 -15.46
CA ASP A 233 0.04 13.23 -15.07
C ASP A 233 -1.22 13.92 -15.61
N MET A 234 -1.60 13.67 -16.87
CA MET A 234 -2.88 14.16 -17.41
C MET A 234 -4.08 13.64 -16.60
N ALA A 235 -4.08 12.34 -16.26
CA ALA A 235 -5.15 11.75 -15.46
C ALA A 235 -5.18 12.35 -14.03
N ARG A 236 -4.03 12.68 -13.46
CA ARG A 236 -3.92 13.37 -12.16
C ARG A 236 -4.55 14.74 -12.21
N HIS A 237 -4.20 15.58 -13.17
CA HIS A 237 -4.78 16.92 -13.30
C HIS A 237 -6.30 16.89 -13.37
N ILE A 238 -6.86 16.00 -14.19
CA ILE A 238 -8.30 15.83 -14.26
C ILE A 238 -8.90 15.37 -12.94
N ALA A 239 -8.23 14.47 -12.22
CA ALA A 239 -8.73 13.94 -10.96
C ALA A 239 -8.69 14.96 -9.80
N ILE A 240 -7.71 15.87 -9.78
CA ILE A 240 -7.60 16.94 -8.78
C ILE A 240 -8.77 17.91 -8.87
N GLU A 241 -9.21 18.24 -10.08
CA GLU A 241 -10.30 19.18 -10.35
C GLU A 241 -11.69 18.61 -10.04
N ARG A 242 -11.81 17.29 -9.91
CA ARG A 242 -13.11 16.66 -9.62
C ARG A 242 -13.62 17.06 -8.23
N PRO A 243 -14.95 17.22 -8.08
CA PRO A 243 -15.56 17.46 -6.79
C PRO A 243 -15.30 16.26 -5.86
N ARG A 244 -15.41 16.54 -4.57
CA ARG A 244 -15.37 15.50 -3.54
C ARG A 244 -16.66 14.68 -3.56
#